data_efb5e3a72949816ae87bdc109b6bf89d
#
_entry.id   efb5e3a72949816ae87bdc109b6bf89d
#
_cell.length_a   1.000
_cell.length_b   1.000
_cell.length_c   1.000
_cell.angle_alpha   90.00
_cell.angle_beta   90.00
_cell.angle_gamma   90.00
#
_symmetry.space_group_name_H-M   'P 1'
#
loop_
_entity.id
_entity.type
_entity.pdbx_description
1 polymer ?
#
loop_
_entity_poly.entity_id
_entity_poly.type
_entity_poly.pdbx_seq_one_letter_code
_entity_poly.pdbx_strand_id
1 'polypeptide(L)'
;IDIDRAEINKNIMIDQPVIGDVKEVLTRLLPMINERPADEWNADIEALKAKYPLTYDESALTGPYVVEEIYRATKGEAIISTDVGQHQMWAAQYYKYTKPHTLLTSGGLGTMGYGLGACIGAKMACPDKTVINIAGDGCFRMNLQELATASRYNIPIIQVVINNHVLGMVRQWQTLFYGKRYSQ
;
A
#
# COMPACT_ATOMS: atom_id res chain seq x y z
N ILE A 1 19.55 9.28 10.50
CA ILE A 1 20.54 8.34 9.95
C ILE A 1 20.42 8.42 8.44
N ASP A 2 21.50 8.73 7.76
CA ASP A 2 21.54 8.77 6.30
C ASP A 2 22.95 8.46 5.80
N ILE A 3 23.08 7.85 4.63
CA ILE A 3 24.37 7.62 3.99
C ILE A 3 24.85 8.85 3.23
N ASP A 4 23.93 9.69 2.75
CA ASP A 4 24.22 10.91 2.02
C ASP A 4 24.30 12.13 2.94
N ARG A 5 25.47 12.75 3.00
CA ARG A 5 25.68 13.98 3.78
C ARG A 5 24.85 15.16 3.28
N ALA A 6 24.45 15.17 2.00
CA ALA A 6 23.67 16.25 1.42
C ALA A 6 22.21 16.28 1.94
N GLU A 7 21.71 15.18 2.48
CA GLU A 7 20.38 15.11 3.07
C GLU A 7 20.31 15.71 4.49
N ILE A 8 21.48 15.92 5.14
CA ILE A 8 21.53 16.47 6.48
C ILE A 8 21.13 17.96 6.47
N ASN A 9 20.15 18.29 7.31
CA ASN A 9 19.57 19.64 7.44
C ASN A 9 18.92 20.19 6.15
N LYS A 10 18.64 19.36 5.16
CA LYS A 10 18.05 19.78 3.89
C LYS A 10 16.63 20.31 4.05
N ASN A 11 15.79 19.62 4.78
CA ASN A 11 14.37 19.95 4.98
C ASN A 11 14.05 20.29 6.44
N ILE A 12 14.70 19.63 7.37
CA ILE A 12 14.48 19.77 8.82
C ILE A 12 15.84 19.87 9.49
N MET A 13 15.98 20.82 10.42
CA MET A 13 17.16 20.86 11.29
C MET A 13 17.15 19.66 12.22
N ILE A 14 18.22 18.92 12.25
CA ILE A 14 18.35 17.70 13.06
C ILE A 14 19.27 17.94 14.24
N ASP A 15 18.99 17.31 15.37
CA ASP A 15 19.78 17.45 16.60
C ASP A 15 21.14 16.76 16.49
N GLN A 16 21.14 15.51 15.99
CA GLN A 16 22.35 14.70 15.88
C GLN A 16 22.40 13.92 14.56
N PRO A 17 23.28 14.30 13.63
CA PRO A 17 23.46 13.55 12.39
C PRO A 17 24.25 12.26 12.62
N VAL A 18 23.80 11.17 12.04
CA VAL A 18 24.54 9.91 11.97
C VAL A 18 24.70 9.54 10.50
N ILE A 19 25.90 9.68 9.97
CA ILE A 19 26.23 9.37 8.59
C ILE A 19 26.75 7.94 8.50
N GLY A 20 26.12 7.11 7.69
CA GLY A 20 26.54 5.73 7.47
C GLY A 20 25.45 4.84 6.89
N ASP A 21 25.86 3.65 6.48
CA ASP A 21 24.93 2.61 6.06
C ASP A 21 23.98 2.23 7.20
N VAL A 22 22.69 2.20 6.92
CA VAL A 22 21.65 1.98 7.94
C VAL A 22 21.82 0.64 8.66
N LYS A 23 22.24 -0.42 7.94
CA LYS A 23 22.45 -1.73 8.54
C LYS A 23 23.62 -1.71 9.54
N GLU A 24 24.73 -1.07 9.17
CA GLU A 24 25.88 -0.95 10.07
C GLU A 24 25.54 -0.11 11.30
N VAL A 25 24.87 1.03 11.10
CA VAL A 25 24.47 1.91 12.19
C VAL A 25 23.51 1.20 13.14
N LEU A 26 22.47 0.54 12.62
CA LEU A 26 21.52 -0.19 13.45
C LEU A 26 22.15 -1.39 14.17
N THR A 27 23.08 -2.10 13.53
CA THR A 27 23.81 -3.20 14.17
C THR A 27 24.60 -2.73 15.40
N ARG A 28 25.17 -1.52 15.32
CA ARG A 28 25.89 -0.92 16.46
C ARG A 28 24.95 -0.33 17.51
N LEU A 29 23.82 0.21 17.10
CA LEU A 29 22.85 0.86 17.97
C LEU A 29 22.05 -0.15 18.82
N LEU A 30 21.62 -1.26 18.22
CA LEU A 30 20.78 -2.27 18.88
C LEU A 30 21.28 -2.71 20.26
N PRO A 31 22.58 -3.07 20.45
CA PRO A 31 23.07 -3.48 21.76
C PRO A 31 23.19 -2.32 22.78
N MET A 32 23.02 -1.07 22.34
CA MET A 32 23.13 0.13 23.19
C MET A 32 21.77 0.60 23.72
N ILE A 33 20.67 0.04 23.21
CA ILE A 33 19.30 0.41 23.62
C ILE A 33 18.67 -0.76 24.38
N ASN A 34 17.87 -0.41 25.39
CA ASN A 34 17.08 -1.38 26.12
C ASN A 34 15.71 -1.56 25.46
N GLU A 35 15.20 -2.78 25.49
CA GLU A 35 13.82 -3.04 25.11
C GLU A 35 12.88 -2.26 26.05
N ARG A 36 11.93 -1.53 25.47
CA ARG A 36 10.87 -0.87 26.24
C ARG A 36 9.62 -1.73 26.17
N PRO A 37 8.99 -2.03 27.31
CA PRO A 37 7.66 -2.63 27.30
C PRO A 37 6.66 -1.69 26.63
N ALA A 38 5.52 -2.25 26.22
CA ALA A 38 4.38 -1.46 25.78
C ALA A 38 4.05 -0.42 26.84
N ASP A 39 4.04 0.84 26.45
CA ASP A 39 3.86 1.98 27.34
C ASP A 39 2.46 2.59 27.15
N GLU A 40 2.20 3.68 27.88
CA GLU A 40 0.95 4.44 27.79
C GLU A 40 0.61 4.86 26.36
N TRP A 41 1.61 5.20 25.54
CA TRP A 41 1.41 5.56 24.14
C TRP A 41 0.77 4.43 23.33
N ASN A 42 1.24 3.19 23.50
CA ASN A 42 0.63 2.03 22.83
C ASN A 42 -0.80 1.80 23.33
N ALA A 43 -1.05 1.98 24.63
CA ALA A 43 -2.39 1.87 25.19
C ALA A 43 -3.34 2.95 24.62
N ASP A 44 -2.87 4.19 24.47
CA ASP A 44 -3.63 5.26 23.84
C ASP A 44 -3.96 4.97 22.38
N ILE A 45 -3.01 4.43 21.61
CA ILE A 45 -3.24 4.02 20.21
C ILE A 45 -4.33 2.94 20.14
N GLU A 46 -4.26 1.91 20.99
CA GLU A 46 -5.25 0.85 20.99
C GLU A 46 -6.64 1.35 21.45
N ALA A 47 -6.69 2.26 22.42
CA ALA A 47 -7.92 2.92 22.82
C ALA A 47 -8.54 3.76 21.70
N LEU A 48 -7.71 4.47 20.92
CA LEU A 48 -8.17 5.24 19.76
C LEU A 48 -8.68 4.34 18.63
N LYS A 49 -8.00 3.22 18.35
CA LYS A 49 -8.47 2.22 17.38
C LYS A 49 -9.82 1.62 17.79
N ALA A 50 -9.99 1.31 19.07
CA ALA A 50 -11.24 0.79 19.60
C ALA A 50 -12.38 1.83 19.54
N LYS A 51 -12.06 3.10 19.80
CA LYS A 51 -13.04 4.20 19.78
C LYS A 51 -13.46 4.60 18.36
N TYR A 52 -12.55 4.50 17.40
CA TYR A 52 -12.73 4.90 16.01
C TYR A 52 -12.38 3.77 15.05
N PRO A 53 -13.12 2.64 15.09
CA PRO A 53 -12.84 1.53 14.18
C PRO A 53 -13.08 1.93 12.73
N LEU A 54 -12.30 1.36 11.83
CA LEU A 54 -12.58 1.45 10.40
C LEU A 54 -13.84 0.63 10.11
N THR A 55 -14.87 1.30 9.59
CA THR A 55 -16.16 0.67 9.27
C THR A 55 -16.56 0.97 7.83
N TYR A 56 -17.36 0.10 7.26
CA TYR A 56 -17.96 0.26 5.94
C TYR A 56 -19.32 -0.45 5.92
N ASP A 57 -20.11 -0.22 4.89
CA ASP A 57 -21.41 -0.87 4.69
C ASP A 57 -21.18 -2.32 4.20
N GLU A 58 -21.38 -3.28 5.08
CA GLU A 58 -21.24 -4.71 4.80
C GLU A 58 -22.40 -5.28 3.95
N SER A 59 -23.51 -4.54 3.82
CA SER A 59 -24.65 -4.96 3.00
C SER A 59 -24.45 -4.68 1.50
N ALA A 60 -23.42 -3.92 1.16
CA ALA A 60 -23.11 -3.51 -0.22
C ALA A 60 -21.73 -4.00 -0.67
N LEU A 61 -21.59 -4.23 -1.99
CA LEU A 61 -20.31 -4.55 -2.60
C LEU A 61 -19.43 -3.28 -2.64
N THR A 62 -18.75 -3.00 -1.54
CA THR A 62 -17.86 -1.85 -1.41
C THR A 62 -16.39 -2.22 -1.64
N GLY A 63 -15.54 -1.22 -1.90
CA GLY A 63 -14.09 -1.46 -2.02
C GLY A 63 -13.45 -2.08 -0.78
N PRO A 64 -13.72 -1.57 0.44
CA PRO A 64 -13.31 -2.21 1.69
C PRO A 64 -13.73 -3.66 1.82
N TYR A 65 -15.01 -3.96 1.52
CA TYR A 65 -15.53 -5.32 1.55
C TYR A 65 -14.73 -6.27 0.63
N VAL A 66 -14.47 -5.84 -0.61
CA VAL A 66 -13.66 -6.63 -1.56
C VAL A 66 -12.26 -6.91 -1.01
N VAL A 67 -11.62 -5.92 -0.41
CA VAL A 67 -10.27 -6.07 0.16
C VAL A 67 -10.27 -7.05 1.34
N GLU A 68 -11.26 -6.99 2.23
CA GLU A 68 -11.38 -7.94 3.33
C GLU A 68 -11.67 -9.37 2.84
N GLU A 69 -12.48 -9.54 1.81
CA GLU A 69 -12.72 -10.86 1.22
C GLU A 69 -11.44 -11.43 0.57
N ILE A 70 -10.62 -10.58 -0.07
CA ILE A 70 -9.30 -11.00 -0.55
C ILE A 70 -8.43 -11.46 0.63
N TYR A 71 -8.43 -10.71 1.73
CA TYR A 71 -7.69 -11.10 2.94
C TYR A 71 -8.19 -12.44 3.50
N ARG A 72 -9.50 -12.62 3.63
CA ARG A 72 -10.11 -13.86 4.14
C ARG A 72 -9.77 -15.06 3.23
N ALA A 73 -9.92 -14.92 1.92
CA ALA A 73 -9.64 -15.96 0.94
C ALA A 73 -8.16 -16.37 0.92
N THR A 74 -7.26 -15.42 1.12
CA THR A 74 -5.81 -15.66 1.10
C THR A 74 -5.21 -15.88 2.49
N LYS A 75 -5.98 -15.69 3.55
CA LYS A 75 -5.51 -15.71 4.96
C LYS A 75 -4.32 -14.80 5.20
N GLY A 76 -4.21 -13.70 4.45
CA GLY A 76 -3.10 -12.76 4.53
C GLY A 76 -1.77 -13.25 3.92
N GLU A 77 -1.76 -14.39 3.22
CA GLU A 77 -0.53 -14.99 2.67
C GLU A 77 -0.16 -14.49 1.27
N ALA A 78 -1.05 -13.77 0.60
CA ALA A 78 -0.80 -13.25 -0.74
C ALA A 78 0.14 -12.04 -0.73
N ILE A 79 0.87 -11.87 -1.82
CA ILE A 79 1.52 -10.61 -2.15
C ILE A 79 0.48 -9.73 -2.85
N ILE A 80 0.25 -8.55 -2.30
CA ILE A 80 -0.69 -7.58 -2.84
C ILE A 80 0.07 -6.48 -3.56
N SER A 81 -0.24 -6.30 -4.83
CA SER A 81 0.15 -5.12 -5.59
C SER A 81 -1.05 -4.18 -5.68
N THR A 82 -0.83 -2.88 -5.62
CA THR A 82 -1.90 -1.91 -5.83
C THR A 82 -1.55 -0.90 -6.90
N ASP A 83 -2.55 -0.47 -7.62
CA ASP A 83 -2.52 0.80 -8.31
C ASP A 83 -2.83 1.96 -7.34
N VAL A 84 -2.97 3.18 -7.87
CA VAL A 84 -3.08 4.41 -7.08
C VAL A 84 -4.49 4.99 -7.12
N GLY A 85 -5.06 5.22 -5.95
CA GLY A 85 -6.41 5.77 -5.80
C GLY A 85 -7.09 5.30 -4.52
N GLN A 86 -8.42 5.36 -4.47
CA GLN A 86 -9.18 4.89 -3.29
C GLN A 86 -8.91 3.41 -2.99
N HIS A 87 -8.80 2.56 -4.01
CA HIS A 87 -8.45 1.14 -3.86
C HIS A 87 -7.10 0.92 -3.17
N GLN A 88 -6.12 1.79 -3.38
CA GLN A 88 -4.84 1.78 -2.68
C GLN A 88 -5.02 2.03 -1.18
N MET A 89 -5.83 3.05 -0.84
CA MET A 89 -6.14 3.35 0.56
C MET A 89 -6.88 2.19 1.22
N TRP A 90 -7.88 1.60 0.55
CA TRP A 90 -8.60 0.44 1.08
C TRP A 90 -7.70 -0.77 1.27
N ALA A 91 -6.81 -1.05 0.32
CA ALA A 91 -5.82 -2.12 0.47
C ALA A 91 -4.90 -1.90 1.68
N ALA A 92 -4.46 -0.66 1.91
CA ALA A 92 -3.62 -0.33 3.06
C ALA A 92 -4.37 -0.42 4.40
N GLN A 93 -5.68 -0.11 4.42
CA GLN A 93 -6.49 -0.04 5.64
C GLN A 93 -7.11 -1.39 6.03
N TYR A 94 -7.59 -2.17 5.07
CA TYR A 94 -8.44 -3.34 5.33
C TYR A 94 -7.74 -4.68 5.06
N TYR A 95 -6.63 -4.72 4.30
CA TYR A 95 -5.81 -5.93 4.21
C TYR A 95 -4.78 -5.95 5.36
N LYS A 96 -4.80 -6.99 6.18
CA LYS A 96 -3.93 -7.10 7.35
C LYS A 96 -2.57 -7.70 6.96
N TYR A 97 -1.59 -6.84 6.73
CA TYR A 97 -0.22 -7.26 6.38
C TYR A 97 0.52 -7.71 7.63
N THR A 98 1.01 -8.94 7.62
CA THR A 98 1.75 -9.55 8.74
C THR A 98 3.17 -9.94 8.36
N LYS A 99 3.53 -9.82 7.08
CA LYS A 99 4.83 -10.20 6.55
C LYS A 99 5.47 -9.03 5.80
N PRO A 100 6.80 -8.84 5.92
CA PRO A 100 7.49 -7.83 5.14
C PRO A 100 7.43 -8.16 3.64
N HIS A 101 7.55 -7.12 2.81
CA HIS A 101 7.59 -7.22 1.35
C HIS A 101 6.36 -7.88 0.70
N THR A 102 5.19 -7.82 1.35
CA THR A 102 3.93 -8.35 0.81
C THR A 102 2.97 -7.28 0.29
N LEU A 103 3.33 -6.00 0.40
CA LEU A 103 2.63 -4.88 -0.21
C LEU A 103 3.56 -4.17 -1.21
N LEU A 104 3.15 -4.14 -2.47
CA LEU A 104 3.83 -3.44 -3.56
C LEU A 104 2.95 -2.28 -4.03
N THR A 105 3.39 -1.06 -3.79
CA THR A 105 2.58 0.13 -4.09
C THR A 105 3.45 1.33 -4.41
N SER A 106 2.99 2.19 -5.32
CA SER A 106 3.62 3.48 -5.57
C SER A 106 3.19 4.50 -4.51
N GLY A 107 3.71 4.33 -3.28
CA GLY A 107 3.32 5.14 -2.12
C GLY A 107 3.93 6.54 -2.09
N GLY A 108 5.03 6.77 -2.77
CA GLY A 108 5.70 8.06 -2.84
C GLY A 108 5.21 8.93 -4.00
N LEU A 109 5.51 8.53 -5.23
CA LEU A 109 5.16 9.29 -6.42
C LEU A 109 3.67 9.15 -6.82
N GLY A 110 3.01 8.07 -6.42
CA GLY A 110 1.60 7.85 -6.74
C GLY A 110 1.35 7.58 -8.23
N THR A 111 2.14 6.71 -8.83
CA THR A 111 2.08 6.42 -10.26
C THR A 111 0.90 5.50 -10.58
N MET A 112 -0.11 6.01 -11.26
CA MET A 112 -1.21 5.22 -11.81
C MET A 112 -0.68 4.30 -12.94
N GLY A 113 -1.16 3.04 -12.97
CA GLY A 113 -0.66 2.02 -13.90
C GLY A 113 0.53 1.20 -13.38
N TYR A 114 1.03 1.50 -12.19
CA TYR A 114 2.15 0.76 -11.56
C TYR A 114 1.80 -0.69 -11.23
N GLY A 115 0.57 -0.93 -10.77
CA GLY A 115 0.18 -2.16 -10.07
C GLY A 115 0.32 -3.42 -10.90
N LEU A 116 -0.13 -3.43 -12.16
CA LEU A 116 -0.11 -4.61 -13.02
C LEU A 116 1.33 -5.07 -13.31
N GLY A 117 2.22 -4.14 -13.67
CA GLY A 117 3.63 -4.46 -13.93
C GLY A 117 4.33 -4.99 -12.68
N ALA A 118 4.08 -4.36 -11.52
CA ALA A 118 4.62 -4.82 -10.24
C ALA A 118 4.10 -6.21 -9.85
N CYS A 119 2.82 -6.50 -10.12
CA CYS A 119 2.21 -7.81 -9.89
C CYS A 119 2.88 -8.91 -10.73
N ILE A 120 3.10 -8.64 -12.02
CA ILE A 120 3.81 -9.56 -12.93
C ILE A 120 5.23 -9.83 -12.41
N GLY A 121 5.97 -8.77 -12.08
CA GLY A 121 7.33 -8.88 -11.55
C GLY A 121 7.39 -9.66 -10.24
N ALA A 122 6.47 -9.41 -9.32
CA ALA A 122 6.38 -10.13 -8.06
C ALA A 122 6.08 -11.63 -8.25
N LYS A 123 5.20 -11.97 -9.20
CA LYS A 123 4.90 -13.38 -9.51
C LYS A 123 6.09 -14.09 -10.15
N MET A 124 6.87 -13.41 -10.95
CA MET A 124 8.12 -13.96 -11.50
C MET A 124 9.17 -14.18 -10.41
N ALA A 125 9.29 -13.25 -9.47
CA ALA A 125 10.22 -13.36 -8.35
C ALA A 125 9.79 -14.40 -7.29
N CYS A 126 8.49 -14.60 -7.12
CA CYS A 126 7.90 -15.48 -6.12
C CYS A 126 6.87 -16.42 -6.78
N PRO A 127 7.31 -17.40 -7.61
CA PRO A 127 6.41 -18.22 -8.43
C PRO A 127 5.42 -19.06 -7.60
N ASP A 128 5.77 -19.43 -6.39
CA ASP A 128 4.95 -20.25 -5.50
C ASP A 128 3.92 -19.44 -4.70
N LYS A 129 3.99 -18.11 -4.74
CA LYS A 129 3.08 -17.24 -4.00
C LYS A 129 1.87 -16.86 -4.85
N THR A 130 0.73 -16.69 -4.19
CA THR A 130 -0.40 -15.99 -4.79
C THR A 130 -0.08 -14.51 -4.86
N VAL A 131 -0.20 -13.92 -6.04
CA VAL A 131 0.04 -12.49 -6.25
C VAL A 131 -1.20 -11.87 -6.86
N ILE A 132 -1.70 -10.80 -6.23
CA ILE A 132 -2.96 -10.15 -6.57
C ILE A 132 -2.71 -8.66 -6.79
N ASN A 133 -3.15 -8.15 -7.93
CA ASN A 133 -3.20 -6.71 -8.16
C ASN A 133 -4.60 -6.18 -7.85
N ILE A 134 -4.70 -5.11 -7.04
CA ILE A 134 -5.94 -4.39 -6.76
C ILE A 134 -5.85 -3.03 -7.45
N ALA A 135 -6.68 -2.82 -8.46
CA ALA A 135 -6.68 -1.61 -9.28
C ALA A 135 -8.08 -0.99 -9.35
N GLY A 136 -8.14 0.32 -9.52
CA GLY A 136 -9.33 0.98 -10.03
C GLY A 136 -9.40 0.86 -11.55
N ASP A 137 -10.60 1.03 -12.13
CA ASP A 137 -10.83 0.96 -13.57
C ASP A 137 -9.98 1.97 -14.36
N GLY A 138 -9.79 3.18 -13.84
CA GLY A 138 -8.96 4.20 -14.47
C GLY A 138 -7.48 3.81 -14.55
N CYS A 139 -6.92 3.30 -13.44
CA CYS A 139 -5.53 2.84 -13.39
C CYS A 139 -5.30 1.60 -14.25
N PHE A 140 -6.20 0.63 -14.15
CA PHE A 140 -6.11 -0.62 -14.92
C PHE A 140 -6.04 -0.35 -16.44
N ARG A 141 -6.81 0.63 -16.93
CA ARG A 141 -6.80 1.01 -18.36
C ARG A 141 -5.47 1.56 -18.85
N MET A 142 -4.63 2.07 -17.97
CA MET A 142 -3.36 2.67 -18.38
C MET A 142 -2.33 1.65 -18.89
N ASN A 143 -2.34 0.43 -18.32
CA ASN A 143 -1.37 -0.62 -18.64
C ASN A 143 -2.03 -1.99 -18.88
N LEU A 144 -3.33 -2.05 -19.18
CA LEU A 144 -4.04 -3.32 -19.39
C LEU A 144 -3.42 -4.21 -20.49
N GLN A 145 -2.71 -3.61 -21.45
CA GLN A 145 -2.00 -4.33 -22.52
C GLN A 145 -0.95 -5.31 -21.97
N GLU A 146 -0.43 -5.08 -20.78
CA GLU A 146 0.54 -5.97 -20.13
C GLU A 146 -0.06 -7.33 -19.73
N LEU A 147 -1.38 -7.48 -19.78
CA LEU A 147 -2.00 -8.80 -19.68
C LEU A 147 -1.57 -9.72 -20.83
N ALA A 148 -1.23 -9.18 -21.99
CA ALA A 148 -0.67 -9.94 -23.10
C ALA A 148 0.70 -10.54 -22.73
N THR A 149 1.53 -9.80 -21.99
CA THR A 149 2.79 -10.27 -21.43
C THR A 149 2.56 -11.41 -20.44
N ALA A 150 1.66 -11.21 -19.48
CA ALA A 150 1.33 -12.24 -18.50
C ALA A 150 0.80 -13.52 -19.15
N SER A 151 -0.09 -13.39 -20.14
CA SER A 151 -0.65 -14.50 -20.89
C SER A 151 0.41 -15.25 -21.72
N ARG A 152 1.22 -14.50 -22.48
CA ARG A 152 2.26 -15.07 -23.35
C ARG A 152 3.29 -15.91 -22.58
N TYR A 153 3.64 -15.47 -21.38
CA TYR A 153 4.66 -16.11 -20.55
C TYR A 153 4.07 -17.00 -19.45
N ASN A 154 2.75 -17.25 -19.48
CA ASN A 154 2.05 -18.08 -18.50
C ASN A 154 2.34 -17.63 -17.04
N ILE A 155 2.26 -16.33 -16.78
CA ILE A 155 2.47 -15.75 -15.45
C ILE A 155 1.12 -15.65 -14.74
N PRO A 156 0.79 -16.58 -13.81
CA PRO A 156 -0.53 -16.69 -13.20
C PRO A 156 -0.70 -15.65 -12.07
N ILE A 157 -1.15 -14.47 -12.45
CA ILE A 157 -1.54 -13.39 -11.52
C ILE A 157 -3.06 -13.34 -11.35
N ILE A 158 -3.53 -12.71 -10.30
CA ILE A 158 -4.95 -12.37 -10.11
C ILE A 158 -5.09 -10.86 -10.23
N GLN A 159 -5.88 -10.43 -11.21
CA GLN A 159 -6.21 -9.03 -11.40
C GLN A 159 -7.62 -8.73 -10.86
N VAL A 160 -7.70 -7.90 -9.83
CA VAL A 160 -8.96 -7.39 -9.27
C VAL A 160 -9.14 -5.95 -9.72
N VAL A 161 -10.26 -5.65 -10.37
CA VAL A 161 -10.60 -4.28 -10.81
C VAL A 161 -11.83 -3.81 -10.07
N ILE A 162 -11.66 -2.80 -9.24
CA ILE A 162 -12.76 -2.11 -8.56
C ILE A 162 -13.28 -1.04 -9.52
N ASN A 163 -14.34 -1.40 -10.24
CA ASN A 163 -14.94 -0.55 -11.28
C ASN A 163 -16.07 0.29 -10.70
N ASN A 164 -15.80 1.56 -10.41
CA ASN A 164 -16.77 2.53 -9.95
C ASN A 164 -17.05 3.64 -10.99
N HIS A 165 -16.53 3.50 -12.21
CA HIS A 165 -16.69 4.41 -13.34
C HIS A 165 -16.20 5.85 -13.09
N VAL A 166 -15.31 6.05 -12.11
CA VAL A 166 -14.74 7.37 -11.80
C VAL A 166 -13.29 7.24 -11.34
N LEU A 167 -12.51 8.31 -11.47
CA LEU A 167 -11.26 8.46 -10.75
C LEU A 167 -11.58 8.80 -9.27
N GLY A 168 -11.80 7.76 -8.46
CA GLY A 168 -12.47 7.87 -7.16
C GLY A 168 -11.81 8.85 -6.20
N MET A 169 -10.48 8.87 -6.12
CA MET A 169 -9.76 9.82 -5.26
C MET A 169 -9.89 11.27 -5.78
N VAL A 170 -9.80 11.48 -7.08
CA VAL A 170 -10.01 12.80 -7.70
C VAL A 170 -11.42 13.30 -7.42
N ARG A 171 -12.43 12.45 -7.63
CA ARG A 171 -13.84 12.77 -7.34
C ARG A 171 -14.05 13.10 -5.86
N GLN A 172 -13.40 12.37 -4.95
CA GLN A 172 -13.46 12.66 -3.52
C GLN A 172 -12.97 14.08 -3.20
N TRP A 173 -11.83 14.48 -3.75
CA TRP A 173 -11.29 15.82 -3.59
C TRP A 173 -12.19 16.89 -4.20
N GLN A 174 -12.72 16.64 -5.38
CA GLN A 174 -13.67 17.55 -6.03
C GLN A 174 -14.95 17.72 -5.19
N THR A 175 -15.40 16.66 -4.52
CA THR A 175 -16.55 16.71 -3.62
C THR A 175 -16.25 17.52 -2.36
N LEU A 176 -15.09 17.28 -1.73
CA LEU A 176 -14.76 17.86 -0.42
C LEU A 176 -14.29 19.32 -0.52
N PHE A 177 -13.50 19.65 -1.54
CA PHE A 177 -12.77 20.93 -1.59
C PHE A 177 -13.11 21.82 -2.77
N TYR A 178 -13.73 21.29 -3.83
CA TYR A 178 -13.95 22.03 -5.07
C TYR A 178 -15.43 22.23 -5.41
N GLY A 179 -16.32 22.20 -4.41
CA GLY A 179 -17.75 22.50 -4.58
C GLY A 179 -18.44 21.58 -5.57
N LYS A 180 -18.04 20.30 -5.63
CA LYS A 180 -18.59 19.27 -6.52
C LYS A 180 -18.45 19.60 -8.02
N ARG A 181 -17.44 20.37 -8.40
CA ARG A 181 -17.12 20.65 -9.81
C ARG A 181 -16.39 19.45 -10.40
N TYR A 182 -17.13 18.48 -10.89
CA TYR A 182 -16.60 17.25 -11.46
C TYR A 182 -16.11 17.47 -12.89
N SER A 183 -14.86 17.12 -13.15
CA SER A 183 -14.26 17.11 -14.49
C SER A 183 -13.84 15.70 -14.92
N GLN A 184 -13.95 14.73 -14.00
CA GLN A 184 -13.60 13.32 -14.21
C GLN A 184 -14.65 12.42 -13.54
#